data_9be5c8a0f441b72f7c91db89d11c6403
#
_entry.id   9be5c8a0f441b72f7c91db89d11c6403
#
_cell.length_a   1.000
_cell.length_b   1.000
_cell.length_c   1.000
_cell.angle_alpha   90.00
_cell.angle_beta   90.00
_cell.angle_gamma   90.00
#
_symmetry.space_group_name_H-M   'P 1'
#
loop_
_entity.id
_entity.type
_entity.pdbx_description
1 polymer ?
#
loop_
_entity_poly.entity_id
_entity_poly.type
_entity_poly.pdbx_seq_one_letter_code
_entity_poly.pdbx_strand_id
1 'polypeptide(L)'
;MHANNWHFFRNFLHDANPAYTPEEIDRYIEAWSQPGAATGMINYYRSSVRTSPKRAEAALRPISAPTLVIWGQRDRYLGPELAEPDHDDVPKLDRVERLPDASHWVHHDESERVTQLLIDFFAPALPTENR
;
A
#
# COMPACT_ATOMS: atom_id res chain seq x y z
N MET A 1 -6.37 20.38 -19.05
CA MET A 1 -6.88 19.00 -19.30
C MET A 1 -7.80 18.60 -18.14
N HIS A 2 -8.97 19.29 -18.02
CA HIS A 2 -9.98 19.06 -16.96
C HIS A 2 -11.37 18.79 -17.57
N ALA A 3 -11.41 18.28 -18.80
CA ALA A 3 -12.64 18.25 -19.60
C ALA A 3 -13.64 17.14 -19.20
N ASN A 4 -13.38 16.32 -18.22
CA ASN A 4 -14.29 15.21 -17.93
C ASN A 4 -14.45 14.89 -16.43
N ASN A 5 -14.34 15.90 -15.54
CA ASN A 5 -14.65 15.81 -14.10
C ASN A 5 -14.12 14.54 -13.40
N TRP A 6 -12.95 14.06 -13.82
CA TRP A 6 -12.32 12.87 -13.28
C TRP A 6 -13.14 11.57 -13.40
N HIS A 7 -14.13 11.52 -14.30
CA HIS A 7 -15.08 10.42 -14.42
C HIS A 7 -14.40 9.05 -14.56
N PHE A 8 -13.34 8.97 -15.37
CA PHE A 8 -12.55 7.75 -15.52
C PHE A 8 -11.96 7.27 -14.18
N PHE A 9 -11.37 8.16 -13.40
CA PHE A 9 -10.74 7.80 -12.12
C PHE A 9 -11.78 7.49 -11.05
N ARG A 10 -12.94 8.14 -11.06
CA ARG A 10 -14.05 7.81 -10.16
C ARG A 10 -14.54 6.40 -10.41
N ASN A 11 -14.80 6.06 -11.66
CA ASN A 11 -15.22 4.70 -12.02
C ASN A 11 -14.12 3.68 -11.70
N PHE A 12 -12.84 4.00 -11.99
CA PHE A 12 -11.72 3.13 -11.66
C PHE A 12 -11.65 2.82 -10.17
N LEU A 13 -11.78 3.81 -9.29
CA LEU A 13 -11.76 3.58 -7.84
C LEU A 13 -12.96 2.75 -7.39
N HIS A 14 -14.15 3.06 -7.86
CA HIS A 14 -15.37 2.31 -7.55
C HIS A 14 -15.27 0.84 -8.01
N ASP A 15 -14.76 0.60 -9.21
CA ASP A 15 -14.60 -0.76 -9.75
C ASP A 15 -13.46 -1.52 -9.07
N ALA A 16 -12.44 -0.79 -8.63
CA ALA A 16 -11.28 -1.36 -7.94
C ALA A 16 -11.65 -1.88 -6.55
N ASN A 17 -12.46 -1.13 -5.80
CA ASN A 17 -13.00 -1.53 -4.51
C ASN A 17 -14.38 -0.91 -4.27
N PRO A 18 -15.45 -1.72 -4.34
CA PRO A 18 -16.83 -1.26 -4.08
C PRO A 18 -17.07 -0.72 -2.66
N ALA A 19 -16.14 -0.96 -1.72
CA ALA A 19 -16.25 -0.42 -0.36
C ALA A 19 -15.97 1.09 -0.28
N TYR A 20 -15.37 1.70 -1.33
CA TYR A 20 -15.17 3.13 -1.35
C TYR A 20 -16.50 3.89 -1.37
N THR A 21 -16.68 4.76 -0.39
CA THR A 21 -17.81 5.70 -0.38
C THR A 21 -17.59 6.83 -1.40
N PRO A 22 -18.66 7.48 -1.87
CA PRO A 22 -18.53 8.66 -2.75
C PRO A 22 -17.66 9.77 -2.14
N GLU A 23 -17.74 9.98 -0.83
CA GLU A 23 -16.98 10.98 -0.08
C GLU A 23 -15.48 10.65 -0.05
N GLU A 24 -15.12 9.39 0.07
CA GLU A 24 -13.71 8.94 -0.01
C GLU A 24 -13.17 9.15 -1.42
N ILE A 25 -13.94 8.79 -2.44
CA ILE A 25 -13.58 9.04 -3.84
C ILE A 25 -13.36 10.53 -4.07
N ASP A 26 -14.22 11.40 -3.54
CA ASP A 26 -14.08 12.85 -3.67
C ASP A 26 -12.78 13.36 -3.04
N ARG A 27 -12.36 12.84 -1.90
CA ARG A 27 -11.06 13.18 -1.28
C ARG A 27 -9.87 12.80 -2.16
N TYR A 28 -9.92 11.62 -2.81
CA TYR A 28 -8.90 11.22 -3.78
C TYR A 28 -8.86 12.18 -4.96
N ILE A 29 -10.03 12.53 -5.51
CA ILE A 29 -10.11 13.49 -6.65
C ILE A 29 -9.59 14.85 -6.26
N GLU A 30 -9.89 15.34 -5.07
CA GLU A 30 -9.36 16.61 -4.55
C GLU A 30 -7.83 16.57 -4.50
N ALA A 31 -7.24 15.53 -3.93
CA ALA A 31 -5.80 15.34 -3.86
C ALA A 31 -5.15 15.27 -5.26
N TRP A 32 -5.75 14.53 -6.19
CA TRP A 32 -5.24 14.40 -7.56
C TRP A 32 -5.42 15.66 -8.41
N SER A 33 -6.34 16.53 -8.01
CA SER A 33 -6.59 17.83 -8.69
C SER A 33 -5.53 18.88 -8.35
N GLN A 34 -4.66 18.63 -7.36
CA GLN A 34 -3.58 19.56 -7.03
C GLN A 34 -2.60 19.70 -8.20
N PRO A 35 -1.99 20.88 -8.36
CA PRO A 35 -1.03 21.11 -9.45
C PRO A 35 0.11 20.07 -9.44
N GLY A 36 0.26 19.34 -10.54
CA GLY A 36 1.32 18.33 -10.70
C GLY A 36 1.02 16.96 -10.11
N ALA A 37 -0.01 16.79 -9.27
CA ALA A 37 -0.29 15.53 -8.58
C ALA A 37 -0.50 14.35 -9.55
N ALA A 38 -1.41 14.50 -10.53
CA ALA A 38 -1.67 13.47 -11.54
C ALA A 38 -0.41 13.14 -12.37
N THR A 39 0.40 14.15 -12.68
CA THR A 39 1.69 13.92 -13.38
C THR A 39 2.67 13.15 -12.51
N GLY A 40 2.76 13.48 -11.22
CA GLY A 40 3.60 12.78 -10.26
C GLY A 40 3.23 11.29 -10.14
N MET A 41 1.95 10.99 -10.01
CA MET A 41 1.43 9.62 -9.96
C MET A 41 1.83 8.81 -11.21
N ILE A 42 1.61 9.38 -12.40
CA ILE A 42 1.96 8.69 -13.65
C ILE A 42 3.48 8.53 -13.77
N ASN A 43 4.27 9.50 -13.33
CA ASN A 43 5.72 9.45 -13.41
C ASN A 43 6.31 8.36 -12.51
N TYR A 44 5.67 7.98 -11.42
CA TYR A 44 6.07 6.82 -10.62
C TYR A 44 6.13 5.56 -11.49
N TYR A 45 5.04 5.24 -12.19
CA TYR A 45 5.00 4.09 -13.09
C TYR A 45 5.93 4.22 -14.29
N ARG A 46 6.02 5.41 -14.89
CA ARG A 46 6.97 5.66 -16.00
C ARG A 46 8.42 5.44 -15.58
N SER A 47 8.78 5.81 -14.38
CA SER A 47 10.12 5.56 -13.82
C SER A 47 10.40 4.07 -13.69
N SER A 48 9.44 3.30 -13.17
CA SER A 48 9.58 1.86 -12.99
C SER A 48 9.83 1.13 -14.30
N VAL A 49 9.05 1.42 -15.35
CA VAL A 49 9.23 0.76 -16.67
C VAL A 49 10.47 1.24 -17.44
N ARG A 50 11.07 2.38 -17.08
CA ARG A 50 12.30 2.89 -17.68
C ARG A 50 13.56 2.39 -16.98
N THR A 51 13.43 1.86 -15.77
CA THR A 51 14.55 1.31 -15.02
C THR A 51 14.81 -0.10 -15.50
N SER A 52 16.02 -0.39 -15.99
CA SER A 52 16.36 -1.75 -16.39
C SER A 52 16.36 -2.68 -15.16
N PRO A 53 15.95 -3.98 -15.31
CA PRO A 53 15.98 -4.94 -14.22
C PRO A 53 17.33 -5.01 -13.50
N LYS A 54 18.43 -5.02 -14.25
CA LYS A 54 19.80 -5.02 -13.70
C LYS A 54 20.10 -3.80 -12.81
N ARG A 55 19.58 -2.62 -13.17
CA ARG A 55 19.76 -1.41 -12.37
C ARG A 55 18.87 -1.43 -11.13
N ALA A 56 17.67 -1.94 -11.25
CA ALA A 56 16.76 -2.12 -10.12
C ALA A 56 17.38 -3.08 -9.08
N GLU A 57 17.84 -4.25 -9.53
CA GLU A 57 18.50 -5.26 -8.69
C GLU A 57 19.73 -4.70 -7.99
N ALA A 58 20.61 -3.99 -8.71
CA ALA A 58 21.79 -3.37 -8.13
C ALA A 58 21.50 -2.28 -7.09
N ALA A 59 20.29 -1.74 -7.07
CA ALA A 59 19.83 -0.74 -6.11
C ALA A 59 19.18 -1.35 -4.85
N LEU A 60 18.82 -2.65 -4.89
CA LEU A 60 18.23 -3.33 -3.73
C LEU A 60 19.18 -3.31 -2.53
N ARG A 61 18.62 -3.13 -1.38
CA ARG A 61 19.32 -3.20 -0.08
C ARG A 61 18.39 -3.86 0.92
N PRO A 62 18.91 -4.68 1.84
CA PRO A 62 18.12 -5.27 2.90
C PRO A 62 17.42 -4.21 3.75
N ILE A 63 16.19 -4.51 4.15
CA ILE A 63 15.40 -3.69 5.07
C ILE A 63 15.81 -4.06 6.49
N SER A 64 16.67 -3.26 7.11
CA SER A 64 17.21 -3.52 8.46
C SER A 64 16.26 -3.12 9.60
N ALA A 65 15.17 -2.44 9.31
CA ALA A 65 14.14 -2.09 10.30
C ALA A 65 13.27 -3.30 10.65
N PRO A 66 12.69 -3.36 11.87
CA PRO A 66 11.61 -4.29 12.15
C PRO A 66 10.48 -4.11 11.13
N THR A 67 9.97 -5.21 10.59
CA THR A 67 9.02 -5.16 9.47
C THR A 67 7.81 -6.05 9.76
N LEU A 68 6.62 -5.50 9.60
CA LEU A 68 5.34 -6.21 9.56
C LEU A 68 4.81 -6.17 8.14
N VAL A 69 4.45 -7.33 7.59
CA VAL A 69 3.73 -7.44 6.31
C VAL A 69 2.26 -7.68 6.61
N ILE A 70 1.37 -6.88 6.01
CA ILE A 70 -0.09 -7.08 6.06
C ILE A 70 -0.57 -7.27 4.62
N TRP A 71 -1.17 -8.43 4.34
CA TRP A 71 -1.51 -8.84 2.98
C TRP A 71 -2.96 -9.28 2.84
N GLY A 72 -3.66 -8.73 1.82
CA GLY A 72 -5.01 -9.17 1.46
C GLY A 72 -4.96 -10.39 0.54
N GLN A 73 -5.62 -11.49 0.94
CA GLN A 73 -5.60 -12.73 0.16
C GLN A 73 -6.45 -12.68 -1.13
N ARG A 74 -7.31 -11.64 -1.25
CA ARG A 74 -8.10 -11.38 -2.46
C ARG A 74 -7.45 -10.31 -3.36
N ASP A 75 -6.16 -10.03 -3.17
CA ASP A 75 -5.41 -9.13 -4.06
C ASP A 75 -5.47 -9.65 -5.50
N ARG A 76 -5.97 -8.81 -6.42
CA ARG A 76 -6.10 -9.14 -7.86
C ARG A 76 -4.94 -8.61 -8.71
N TYR A 77 -4.05 -7.83 -8.10
CA TYR A 77 -2.98 -7.11 -8.81
C TYR A 77 -1.61 -7.72 -8.54
N LEU A 78 -1.40 -8.21 -7.32
CA LEU A 78 -0.13 -8.76 -6.87
C LEU A 78 -0.32 -10.20 -6.38
N GLY A 79 0.60 -11.08 -6.73
CA GLY A 79 0.55 -12.48 -6.33
C GLY A 79 0.90 -12.67 -4.85
N PRO A 80 0.33 -13.68 -4.19
CA PRO A 80 0.53 -13.93 -2.76
C PRO A 80 1.98 -14.27 -2.39
N GLU A 81 2.80 -14.68 -3.35
CA GLU A 81 4.22 -14.92 -3.17
C GLU A 81 5.00 -13.65 -2.76
N LEU A 82 4.50 -12.47 -3.12
CA LEU A 82 5.11 -11.19 -2.73
C LEU A 82 4.88 -10.85 -1.26
N ALA A 83 4.00 -11.56 -0.57
CA ALA A 83 3.82 -11.43 0.88
C ALA A 83 4.91 -12.14 1.68
N GLU A 84 5.75 -12.97 1.02
CA GLU A 84 6.81 -13.75 1.63
C GLU A 84 8.18 -13.15 1.28
N PRO A 85 8.63 -12.10 1.97
CA PRO A 85 9.95 -11.55 1.70
C PRO A 85 11.04 -12.57 2.07
N ASP A 86 12.11 -12.59 1.27
CA ASP A 86 13.28 -13.39 1.59
C ASP A 86 13.94 -12.88 2.89
N HIS A 87 14.45 -13.79 3.71
CA HIS A 87 15.15 -13.45 4.95
C HIS A 87 16.37 -12.54 4.70
N ASP A 88 17.05 -12.72 3.59
CA ASP A 88 18.22 -11.90 3.25
C ASP A 88 17.81 -10.46 2.90
N ASP A 89 16.58 -10.28 2.37
CA ASP A 89 16.04 -8.97 2.05
C ASP A 89 15.38 -8.30 3.26
N VAL A 90 14.75 -9.08 4.15
CA VAL A 90 14.06 -8.56 5.36
C VAL A 90 14.45 -9.38 6.60
N PRO A 91 15.69 -9.22 7.10
CA PRO A 91 16.22 -10.02 8.20
C PRO A 91 15.52 -9.80 9.54
N LYS A 92 14.73 -8.74 9.67
CA LYS A 92 13.95 -8.42 10.88
C LYS A 92 12.44 -8.45 10.60
N LEU A 93 12.01 -9.41 9.78
CA LEU A 93 10.59 -9.67 9.61
C LEU A 93 9.99 -10.16 10.94
N ASP A 94 9.04 -9.40 11.49
CA ASP A 94 8.29 -9.79 12.69
C ASP A 94 7.31 -10.92 12.32
N ARG A 95 6.42 -10.63 11.41
CA ARG A 95 5.44 -11.59 10.88
C ARG A 95 4.78 -11.12 9.59
N VAL A 96 4.09 -12.05 8.95
CA VAL A 96 3.19 -11.80 7.82
C VAL A 96 1.75 -12.05 8.28
N GLU A 97 0.95 -11.01 8.33
CA GLU A 97 -0.49 -11.09 8.61
C GLU A 97 -1.26 -11.18 7.30
N ARG A 98 -1.99 -12.29 7.12
CA ARG A 98 -2.84 -12.53 5.94
C ARG A 98 -4.28 -12.31 6.30
N LEU A 99 -4.93 -11.38 5.58
CA LEU A 99 -6.33 -11.04 5.75
C LEU A 99 -7.15 -11.75 4.66
N PRO A 100 -7.90 -12.83 5.01
CA PRO A 100 -8.55 -13.71 4.03
C PRO A 100 -9.56 -13.00 3.14
N ASP A 101 -10.22 -11.99 3.68
CA ASP A 101 -11.32 -11.30 3.00
C ASP A 101 -10.91 -9.96 2.38
N ALA A 102 -9.71 -9.48 2.70
CA ALA A 102 -9.20 -8.21 2.19
C ALA A 102 -8.63 -8.31 0.77
N SER A 103 -8.82 -7.24 0.00
CA SER A 103 -8.29 -7.03 -1.33
C SER A 103 -6.90 -6.38 -1.29
N HIS A 104 -6.49 -5.78 -2.40
CA HIS A 104 -5.28 -4.94 -2.51
C HIS A 104 -5.28 -3.75 -1.53
N TRP A 105 -6.44 -3.25 -1.16
CA TRP A 105 -6.62 -2.10 -0.26
C TRP A 105 -6.97 -2.54 1.17
N VAL A 106 -6.12 -3.37 1.77
CA VAL A 106 -6.33 -3.94 3.12
C VAL A 106 -6.77 -2.92 4.18
N HIS A 107 -6.22 -1.71 4.11
CA HIS A 107 -6.50 -0.62 5.06
C HIS A 107 -7.90 0.00 4.88
N HIS A 108 -8.54 -0.18 3.73
CA HIS A 108 -9.93 0.18 3.51
C HIS A 108 -10.87 -0.98 3.86
N ASP A 109 -10.50 -2.19 3.44
CA ASP A 109 -11.36 -3.37 3.59
C ASP A 109 -11.51 -3.80 5.04
N GLU A 110 -10.41 -3.77 5.80
CA GLU A 110 -10.33 -4.19 7.20
C GLU A 110 -9.62 -3.14 8.07
N SER A 111 -10.10 -1.89 8.01
CA SER A 111 -9.45 -0.73 8.63
C SER A 111 -9.23 -0.89 10.14
N GLU A 112 -10.19 -1.44 10.88
CA GLU A 112 -10.07 -1.69 12.32
C GLU A 112 -8.99 -2.74 12.61
N ARG A 113 -8.98 -3.83 11.86
CA ARG A 113 -8.00 -4.91 12.02
C ARG A 113 -6.58 -4.40 11.69
N VAL A 114 -6.42 -3.70 10.59
CA VAL A 114 -5.14 -3.11 10.18
C VAL A 114 -4.65 -2.10 11.22
N THR A 115 -5.52 -1.25 11.73
CA THR A 115 -5.19 -0.28 12.79
C THR A 115 -4.69 -0.99 14.04
N GLN A 116 -5.37 -2.06 14.49
CA GLN A 116 -4.95 -2.82 15.66
C GLN A 116 -3.58 -3.49 15.45
N LEU A 117 -3.35 -4.09 14.28
CA LEU A 117 -2.05 -4.70 13.93
C LEU A 117 -0.90 -3.68 13.98
N LEU A 118 -1.15 -2.45 13.51
CA LEU A 118 -0.16 -1.37 13.57
C LEU A 118 0.09 -0.90 15.01
N ILE A 119 -0.98 -0.75 15.81
CA ILE A 119 -0.84 -0.40 17.22
C ILE A 119 -0.01 -1.46 17.95
N ASP A 120 -0.33 -2.73 17.78
CA ASP A 120 0.39 -3.85 18.42
C ASP A 120 1.86 -3.90 17.99
N PHE A 121 2.12 -3.67 16.70
CA PHE A 121 3.48 -3.66 16.15
C PHE A 121 4.34 -2.52 16.69
N PHE A 122 3.75 -1.35 16.90
CA PHE A 122 4.48 -0.17 17.42
C PHE A 122 4.46 -0.07 18.96
N ALA A 123 3.57 -0.80 19.66
CA ALA A 123 3.45 -0.76 21.12
C ALA A 123 4.72 -1.13 21.92
N PRO A 124 5.56 -2.09 21.47
CA PRO A 124 6.77 -2.47 22.20
C PRO A 124 7.83 -1.37 22.32
N ALA A 125 7.67 -0.26 21.60
CA ALA A 125 8.57 0.89 21.68
C ALA A 125 8.31 1.82 22.88
N LEU A 126 7.22 1.59 23.62
CA LEU A 126 6.93 2.37 24.82
C LEU A 126 7.60 1.70 26.04
N PRO A 127 8.46 2.43 26.81
CA PRO A 127 9.04 1.90 28.04
C PRO A 127 7.90 1.51 28.98
N THR A 128 7.90 0.30 29.48
CA THR A 128 7.08 -0.07 30.62
C THR A 128 7.54 0.76 31.80
N GLU A 129 6.77 1.75 32.21
CA GLU A 129 6.98 2.44 33.47
C GLU A 129 6.92 1.36 34.58
N ASN A 130 8.08 1.04 35.14
CA ASN A 130 8.18 0.25 36.36
C ASN A 130 7.44 1.02 37.47
N ARG A 131 6.28 0.50 37.87
CA ARG A 131 5.65 0.85 39.14
C ARG A 131 6.31 0.10 40.29
#